data_10c32a13f34626bd71eb95d0d38b15a7
#
_entry.id   10c32a13f34626bd71eb95d0d38b15a7
#
_cell.length_a   1.000
_cell.length_b   1.000
_cell.length_c   1.000
_cell.angle_alpha   90.00
_cell.angle_beta   90.00
_cell.angle_gamma   90.00
#
_symmetry.space_group_name_H-M   'P 1'
#
loop_
_entity.id
_entity.type
_entity.pdbx_description
1 polymer ?
#
loop_
_entity_poly.entity_id
_entity_poly.type
_entity_poly.pdbx_seq_one_letter_code
_entity_poly.pdbx_strand_id
1 'polypeptide(L)'
;MELTSAHLRYLLAIYEVSRTHLDISSRSIAEKLGVTKPSVVRIMNLLMERGMIVKEYYGKIYLTDRGIFVAREVQAQLDRILQNFPPVKLELTDEERFN
;
A
#
# COMPACT_ATOMS: atom_id res chain seq x y z
N MET A 1 4.13 -18.09 7.41
CA MET A 1 4.81 -16.78 7.36
C MET A 1 3.76 -15.68 7.41
N GLU A 2 3.84 -14.84 8.42
CA GLU A 2 2.86 -13.78 8.59
C GLU A 2 3.40 -12.44 8.13
N LEU A 3 2.54 -11.69 7.45
CA LEU A 3 2.78 -10.29 7.16
C LEU A 3 2.04 -9.47 8.22
N THR A 4 2.72 -8.51 8.79
CA THR A 4 2.09 -7.59 9.76
C THR A 4 1.15 -6.63 9.05
N SER A 5 0.29 -5.96 9.81
CA SER A 5 -0.57 -4.92 9.25
C SER A 5 0.23 -3.80 8.58
N ALA A 6 1.40 -3.47 9.11
CA ALA A 6 2.29 -2.49 8.48
C ALA A 6 2.76 -2.97 7.11
N HIS A 7 3.19 -4.23 7.00
CA HIS A 7 3.62 -4.81 5.73
C HIS A 7 2.48 -4.79 4.70
N LEU A 8 1.26 -5.12 5.13
CA LEU A 8 0.10 -5.11 4.26
C LEU A 8 -0.26 -3.70 3.78
N ARG A 9 -0.12 -2.69 4.62
CA ARG A 9 -0.32 -1.29 4.21
C ARG A 9 0.66 -0.88 3.11
N TYR A 10 1.93 -1.25 3.25
CA TYR A 10 2.93 -0.98 2.21
C TYR A 10 2.59 -1.73 0.93
N LEU A 11 2.19 -2.99 1.03
CA LEU A 11 1.82 -3.78 -0.14
C LEU A 11 0.62 -3.17 -0.88
N LEU A 12 -0.39 -2.72 -0.14
CA LEU A 12 -1.54 -2.04 -0.75
C LEU A 12 -1.14 -0.74 -1.42
N ALA A 13 -0.25 0.04 -0.82
CA ALA A 13 0.24 1.28 -1.42
C ALA A 13 0.99 1.00 -2.72
N ILE A 14 1.83 -0.04 -2.74
CA ILE A 14 2.54 -0.46 -3.94
C ILE A 14 1.53 -0.91 -5.01
N TYR A 15 0.53 -1.67 -4.63
CA TYR A 15 -0.51 -2.13 -5.55
C TYR A 15 -1.28 -0.94 -6.15
N GLU A 16 -1.66 0.04 -5.36
CA GLU A 16 -2.35 1.23 -5.85
C GLU A 16 -1.48 2.02 -6.83
N VAL A 17 -0.19 2.22 -6.51
CA VAL A 17 0.74 2.90 -7.42
C VAL A 17 0.92 2.10 -8.70
N SER A 18 0.97 0.77 -8.62
CA SER A 18 1.13 -0.09 -9.80
C SER A 18 -0.02 0.05 -10.80
N ARG A 19 -1.18 0.49 -10.33
CA ARG A 19 -2.37 0.70 -11.19
C ARG A 19 -2.43 2.09 -11.80
N THR A 20 -1.43 2.91 -11.54
CA THR A 20 -1.30 4.24 -12.13
C THR A 20 -0.20 4.23 -13.18
N HIS A 21 0.02 5.36 -13.83
CA HIS A 21 1.13 5.52 -14.77
C HIS A 21 2.45 5.86 -14.08
N LEU A 22 2.44 5.97 -12.74
CA LEU A 22 3.64 6.29 -11.97
C LEU A 22 4.45 5.03 -11.70
N ASP A 23 5.77 5.18 -11.73
CA ASP A 23 6.66 4.10 -11.37
C ASP A 23 6.63 3.84 -9.87
N ILE A 24 6.72 2.57 -9.49
CA ILE A 24 6.88 2.20 -8.08
C ILE A 24 8.32 2.50 -7.68
N SER A 25 8.48 3.36 -6.68
CA SER A 25 9.79 3.71 -6.14
C SER A 25 9.69 3.92 -4.63
N SER A 26 10.83 3.89 -3.96
CA SER A 26 10.88 4.20 -2.52
C SER A 26 10.32 5.59 -2.26
N ARG A 27 10.60 6.53 -3.14
CA ARG A 27 10.14 7.90 -3.02
C ARG A 27 8.62 8.01 -3.17
N SER A 28 8.05 7.38 -4.22
CA SER A 28 6.60 7.47 -4.46
C SER A 28 5.81 6.83 -3.31
N ILE A 29 6.29 5.72 -2.78
CA ILE A 29 5.64 5.05 -1.65
C ILE A 29 5.81 5.85 -0.36
N ALA A 30 6.99 6.42 -0.13
CA ALA A 30 7.24 7.27 1.04
C ALA A 30 6.30 8.48 1.05
N GLU A 31 6.13 9.15 -0.09
CA GLU A 31 5.22 10.27 -0.24
C GLU A 31 3.76 9.85 -0.01
N LYS A 32 3.36 8.72 -0.59
CA LYS A 32 1.99 8.22 -0.48
C LYS A 32 1.61 7.87 0.97
N LEU A 33 2.53 7.26 1.70
CA LEU A 33 2.28 6.81 3.07
C LEU A 33 2.67 7.83 4.14
N GLY A 34 3.35 8.90 3.77
CA GLY A 34 3.83 9.89 4.73
C GLY A 34 4.90 9.34 5.67
N VAL A 35 5.77 8.47 5.16
CA VAL A 35 6.84 7.83 5.92
C VAL A 35 8.21 8.17 5.32
N THR A 36 9.28 7.79 6.01
CA THR A 36 10.63 8.04 5.53
C THR A 36 11.05 7.02 4.46
N LYS A 37 11.94 7.46 3.57
CA LYS A 37 12.51 6.58 2.56
C LYS A 37 13.19 5.35 3.12
N PRO A 38 14.05 5.46 4.17
CA PRO A 38 14.66 4.26 4.78
C PRO A 38 13.64 3.24 5.30
N SER A 39 12.52 3.71 5.84
CA SER A 39 11.45 2.80 6.28
C SER A 39 10.86 2.04 5.11
N VAL A 40 10.61 2.73 3.98
CA VAL A 40 10.11 2.09 2.76
C VAL A 40 11.09 1.04 2.24
N VAL A 41 12.38 1.39 2.15
CA VAL A 41 13.40 0.47 1.65
C VAL A 41 13.45 -0.80 2.49
N ARG A 42 13.39 -0.67 3.80
CA ARG A 42 13.39 -1.81 4.71
C ARG A 42 12.21 -2.75 4.45
N ILE A 43 11.02 -2.20 4.31
CA ILE A 43 9.82 -3.01 4.07
C ILE A 43 9.83 -3.58 2.65
N MET A 44 10.29 -2.84 1.66
CA MET A 44 10.43 -3.37 0.30
C MET A 44 11.37 -4.56 0.24
N ASN A 45 12.51 -4.49 0.96
CA ASN A 45 13.43 -5.63 1.03
C ASN A 45 12.75 -6.85 1.64
N LEU A 46 11.96 -6.67 2.67
CA LEU A 46 11.19 -7.75 3.28
C LEU A 46 10.18 -8.32 2.28
N LEU A 47 9.45 -7.47 1.58
CA LEU A 47 8.47 -7.91 0.58
C LEU A 47 9.15 -8.66 -0.59
N MET A 48 10.36 -8.26 -0.96
CA MET A 48 11.14 -8.99 -1.96
C MET A 48 11.52 -10.39 -1.46
N GLU A 49 11.97 -10.50 -0.22
CA GLU A 49 12.29 -11.80 0.40
C GLU A 49 11.07 -12.72 0.44
N ARG A 50 9.89 -12.15 0.60
CA ARG A 50 8.63 -12.89 0.67
C ARG A 50 8.03 -13.17 -0.70
N GLY A 51 8.71 -12.75 -1.78
CA GLY A 51 8.25 -12.99 -3.14
C GLY A 51 7.04 -12.18 -3.57
N MET A 52 6.77 -11.06 -2.89
CA MET A 52 5.64 -10.17 -3.21
C MET A 52 5.98 -9.15 -4.29
N ILE A 53 7.23 -8.71 -4.33
CA ILE A 53 7.73 -7.77 -5.33
C ILE A 53 9.07 -8.26 -5.86
N VAL A 54 9.42 -7.78 -7.05
CA VAL A 54 10.74 -7.98 -7.64
C VAL A 54 11.30 -6.65 -8.06
N LYS A 55 12.62 -6.53 -7.99
CA LYS A 55 13.35 -5.35 -8.46
C LYS A 55 14.19 -5.76 -9.63
N GLU A 56 13.97 -5.12 -10.78
CA GLU A 56 14.76 -5.38 -11.95
C GLU A 56 16.13 -4.70 -11.90
N TYR A 57 16.99 -5.09 -12.83
CA TYR A 57 18.36 -4.60 -12.94
C TYR A 57 18.45 -3.06 -12.94
N TYR A 58 17.48 -2.40 -13.56
CA TYR A 58 17.44 -0.93 -13.66
C TYR A 58 16.74 -0.25 -12.48
N GLY A 59 16.48 -0.98 -11.42
CA GLY A 59 15.81 -0.42 -10.25
C GLY A 59 14.30 -0.33 -10.35
N LYS A 60 13.69 -0.77 -11.44
CA LYS A 60 12.24 -0.83 -11.55
C LYS A 60 11.69 -1.93 -10.66
N ILE A 61 10.59 -1.63 -9.98
CA ILE A 61 9.95 -2.52 -9.02
C ILE A 61 8.60 -2.95 -9.60
N TYR A 62 8.31 -4.24 -9.50
CA TYR A 62 7.05 -4.81 -9.96
C TYR A 62 6.48 -5.72 -8.89
N LEU A 63 5.16 -5.79 -8.84
CA LEU A 63 4.46 -6.82 -8.05
C LEU A 63 4.56 -8.15 -8.77
N THR A 64 4.82 -9.20 -7.99
CA THR A 64 4.69 -10.57 -8.50
C THR A 64 3.22 -10.97 -8.52
N ASP A 65 2.91 -12.11 -9.15
CA ASP A 65 1.55 -12.66 -9.11
C ASP A 65 1.11 -12.90 -7.67
N ARG A 66 2.02 -13.37 -6.82
CA ARG A 66 1.76 -13.52 -5.38
C ARG A 66 1.44 -12.19 -4.72
N GLY A 67 2.21 -11.15 -5.02
CA GLY A 67 1.98 -9.81 -4.47
C GLY A 67 0.64 -9.25 -4.87
N ILE A 68 0.26 -9.41 -6.13
CA ILE A 68 -1.05 -8.99 -6.64
C ILE A 68 -2.17 -9.76 -5.95
N PHE A 69 -2.02 -11.07 -5.83
CA PHE A 69 -3.02 -11.91 -5.18
C PHE A 69 -3.25 -11.47 -3.72
N VAL A 70 -2.18 -11.32 -2.95
CA VAL A 70 -2.28 -10.90 -1.56
C VAL A 70 -2.89 -9.50 -1.43
N ALA A 71 -2.45 -8.56 -2.27
CA ALA A 71 -2.99 -7.21 -2.24
C ALA A 71 -4.49 -7.18 -2.52
N ARG A 72 -4.95 -7.95 -3.51
CA ARG A 72 -6.37 -8.06 -3.84
C ARG A 72 -7.18 -8.69 -2.72
N GLU A 73 -6.64 -9.72 -2.07
CA GLU A 73 -7.30 -10.35 -0.93
C GLU A 73 -7.46 -9.39 0.25
N VAL A 74 -6.40 -8.63 0.56
CA VAL A 74 -6.46 -7.63 1.63
C VAL A 74 -7.47 -6.54 1.28
N GLN A 75 -7.46 -6.06 0.05
CA GLN A 75 -8.40 -5.03 -0.41
C GLN A 75 -9.84 -5.54 -0.30
N ALA A 76 -10.10 -6.78 -0.71
CA ALA A 76 -11.44 -7.36 -0.63
C ALA A 76 -11.93 -7.47 0.81
N GLN A 77 -11.04 -7.83 1.74
CA GLN A 77 -11.40 -7.89 3.17
C GLN A 77 -11.68 -6.52 3.75
N LEU A 78 -10.89 -5.51 3.38
CA LEU A 78 -11.15 -4.13 3.80
C LEU A 78 -12.49 -3.64 3.27
N ASP A 79 -12.79 -3.89 2.01
CA ASP A 79 -14.06 -3.49 1.40
C ASP A 79 -15.25 -4.14 2.12
N ARG A 80 -15.14 -5.42 2.49
CA ARG A 80 -16.18 -6.11 3.26
C ARG A 80 -16.39 -5.50 4.63
N ILE A 81 -15.30 -5.16 5.32
CA ILE A 81 -15.38 -4.50 6.62
C ILE A 81 -16.12 -3.16 6.47
N LEU A 82 -15.74 -2.35 5.50
CA LEU A 82 -16.35 -1.05 5.27
C LEU A 82 -17.83 -1.16 4.91
N GLN A 83 -18.21 -2.16 4.11
CA GLN A 83 -19.61 -2.39 3.74
C GLN A 83 -20.48 -2.78 4.93
N ASN A 84 -19.90 -3.41 5.95
CA ASN A 84 -20.62 -3.86 7.14
C ASN A 84 -20.70 -2.81 8.25
N PHE A 85 -20.01 -1.68 8.09
CA PHE A 85 -20.11 -0.58 9.04
C PHE A 85 -21.34 0.26 8.75
N PRO A 86 -22.07 0.70 9.78
CA PRO A 86 -23.17 1.63 9.57
C PRO A 86 -22.61 2.96 9.06
N PRO A 87 -23.40 3.70 8.27
CA PRO A 87 -22.98 5.02 7.82
C PRO A 87 -22.69 5.93 9.02
N VAL A 88 -21.59 6.66 8.95
CA VAL A 88 -21.22 7.63 9.97
C VAL A 88 -21.52 9.02 9.42
N LYS A 89 -22.40 9.74 10.10
CA LYS A 89 -22.70 11.12 9.73
C LYS A 89 -21.80 12.03 10.56
N LEU A 90 -20.93 12.75 9.87
CA LEU A 90 -20.04 13.71 10.51
C LEU A 90 -20.54 15.13 10.22
N GLU A 91 -20.68 15.92 11.28
CA GLU A 91 -20.88 17.35 11.15
C GLU A 91 -19.53 18.02 11.29
N LEU A 92 -19.05 18.60 10.18
CA LEU A 92 -17.76 19.28 10.16
C LEU A 92 -17.97 20.76 10.40
N THR A 93 -17.06 21.37 11.18
CA THR A 93 -17.01 22.82 11.30
C THR A 93 -16.48 23.41 9.98
N ASP A 94 -16.68 24.70 9.78
CA ASP A 94 -16.18 25.37 8.60
C ASP A 94 -14.65 25.26 8.47
N GLU A 95 -13.94 25.27 9.60
CA GLU A 95 -12.50 25.09 9.62
C GLU A 95 -12.10 23.69 9.16
N GLU A 96 -12.82 22.67 9.58
CA GLU A 96 -12.56 21.28 9.19
C GLU A 96 -12.85 21.04 7.73
N ARG A 97 -13.82 21.74 7.15
CA ARG A 97 -14.17 21.58 5.73
C ARG A 97 -13.12 22.11 4.77
N PHE A 98 -12.29 23.05 5.21
CA PHE A 98 -11.26 23.66 4.38
C PHE A 98 -9.86 23.09 4.62
N ASN A 99 -9.72 22.14 5.51
CA ASN A 99 -8.46 21.43 5.76
C ASN A 99 -8.39 20.11 4.96
#